data_fb33c63cd7f3670b009a6761d497e67f
#
_entry.id   fb33c63cd7f3670b009a6761d497e67f
#
_cell.length_a   1.000
_cell.length_b   1.000
_cell.length_c   1.000
_cell.angle_alpha   90.00
_cell.angle_beta   90.00
_cell.angle_gamma   90.00
#
_symmetry.space_group_name_H-M   'P 1'
#
loop_
_entity.id
_entity.type
_entity.pdbx_description
1 polymer ?
#
loop_
_entity_poly.entity_id
_entity_poly.type
_entity_poly.pdbx_seq_one_letter_code
_entity_poly.pdbx_strand_id
1 'polypeptide(L)'
;YGQMNEPPGNRLRVALTGLTMAEKFRDEGRDVLLFVDNIYRYTLAGTEVSALLGRMPSAVGYQPTLAEEMGVLQERITSTKTGSITSIQAVYVPADDLTDPSPATTFAHLDSTVVLSRDIAAKGIYPAVDPLDSTSRQLDPLIIGTEHYEVARGVQSVLQRYKELKDIIAILGMDELSEEDKMTVARARKIERFLSQPFHVAEVFTGSPGIYV
;
A
#
# COMPACT_ATOMS: atom_id res chain seq x y z
N TYR A 1 -21.85 -6.92 7.56
CA TYR A 1 -20.92 -7.48 6.58
C TYR A 1 -21.44 -7.26 5.16
N GLY A 2 -20.55 -6.91 4.21
CA GLY A 2 -20.84 -6.88 2.78
C GLY A 2 -20.16 -8.06 2.10
N GLN A 3 -20.76 -9.24 2.18
CA GLN A 3 -20.22 -10.44 1.57
C GLN A 3 -20.33 -10.40 0.04
N MET A 4 -19.53 -11.19 -0.68
CA MET A 4 -19.51 -11.22 -2.14
C MET A 4 -20.83 -11.70 -2.77
N ASN A 5 -21.62 -12.48 -2.04
CA ASN A 5 -22.93 -12.96 -2.47
C ASN A 5 -24.08 -11.96 -2.23
N GLU A 6 -23.80 -10.86 -1.55
CA GLU A 6 -24.79 -9.79 -1.36
C GLU A 6 -24.97 -8.96 -2.64
N PRO A 7 -26.15 -8.36 -2.85
CA PRO A 7 -26.36 -7.42 -3.95
C PRO A 7 -25.35 -6.26 -3.95
N PRO A 8 -24.97 -5.73 -5.13
CA PRO A 8 -23.95 -4.69 -5.22
C PRO A 8 -24.31 -3.41 -4.45
N GLY A 9 -25.60 -3.06 -4.38
CA GLY A 9 -26.06 -1.92 -3.57
C GLY A 9 -25.78 -2.09 -2.07
N ASN A 10 -25.91 -3.30 -1.55
CA ASN A 10 -25.58 -3.60 -0.15
C ASN A 10 -24.08 -3.53 0.11
N ARG A 11 -23.28 -4.09 -0.80
CA ARG A 11 -21.80 -4.04 -0.72
C ARG A 11 -21.26 -2.61 -0.79
N LEU A 12 -21.89 -1.75 -1.57
CA LEU A 12 -21.55 -0.33 -1.64
C LEU A 12 -21.88 0.41 -0.33
N ARG A 13 -23.08 0.17 0.22
CA ARG A 13 -23.57 0.89 1.39
C ARG A 13 -22.94 0.45 2.71
N VAL A 14 -22.48 -0.80 2.83
CA VAL A 14 -21.86 -1.31 4.05
C VAL A 14 -20.61 -0.50 4.44
N ALA A 15 -19.83 -0.06 3.47
CA ALA A 15 -18.66 0.78 3.70
C ALA A 15 -19.05 2.13 4.33
N LEU A 16 -20.06 2.79 3.76
CA LEU A 16 -20.57 4.06 4.29
C LEU A 16 -21.23 3.89 5.67
N THR A 17 -21.92 2.78 5.90
CA THR A 17 -22.50 2.45 7.20
C THR A 17 -21.43 2.27 8.27
N GLY A 18 -20.39 1.49 7.97
CA GLY A 18 -19.27 1.28 8.89
C GLY A 18 -18.53 2.59 9.20
N LEU A 19 -18.34 3.44 8.19
CA LEU A 19 -17.75 4.76 8.38
C LEU A 19 -18.60 5.67 9.25
N THR A 20 -19.94 5.68 9.08
CA THR A 20 -20.84 6.46 9.91
C THR A 20 -20.77 6.03 11.38
N MET A 21 -20.60 4.74 11.65
CA MET A 21 -20.39 4.25 13.03
C MET A 21 -19.04 4.74 13.59
N ALA A 22 -17.98 4.71 12.78
CA ALA A 22 -16.67 5.24 13.17
C ALA A 22 -16.73 6.74 13.48
N GLU A 23 -17.43 7.52 12.65
CA GLU A 23 -17.64 8.95 12.85
C GLU A 23 -18.38 9.23 14.17
N LYS A 24 -19.40 8.43 14.49
CA LYS A 24 -20.09 8.58 15.76
C LYS A 24 -19.16 8.40 16.96
N PHE A 25 -18.33 7.38 16.96
CA PHE A 25 -17.36 7.16 18.04
C PHE A 25 -16.34 8.30 18.14
N ARG A 26 -15.83 8.78 16.99
CA ARG A 26 -14.94 9.94 16.94
C ARG A 26 -15.60 11.18 17.55
N ASP A 27 -16.84 11.45 17.18
CA ASP A 27 -17.56 12.66 17.63
C ASP A 27 -17.93 12.58 19.13
N GLU A 28 -17.97 11.38 19.71
CA GLU A 28 -18.03 11.14 21.14
C GLU A 28 -16.69 11.35 21.89
N GLY A 29 -15.64 11.79 21.18
CA GLY A 29 -14.32 12.06 21.75
C GLY A 29 -13.38 10.85 21.81
N ARG A 30 -13.60 9.85 20.99
CA ARG A 30 -12.76 8.64 20.91
C ARG A 30 -11.80 8.70 19.74
N ASP A 31 -10.65 8.06 19.92
CA ASP A 31 -9.77 7.72 18.81
C ASP A 31 -10.17 6.37 18.23
N VAL A 32 -10.49 6.33 16.95
CA VAL A 32 -11.06 5.17 16.26
C VAL A 32 -10.03 4.59 15.31
N LEU A 33 -9.84 3.29 15.35
CA LEU A 33 -9.08 2.53 14.36
C LEU A 33 -10.06 1.77 13.45
N LEU A 34 -10.10 2.16 12.18
CA LEU A 34 -10.98 1.59 11.17
C LEU A 34 -10.19 0.64 10.24
N PHE A 35 -10.60 -0.62 10.20
CA PHE A 35 -10.06 -1.59 9.25
C PHE A 35 -11.00 -1.76 8.07
N VAL A 36 -10.46 -1.71 6.85
CA VAL A 36 -11.19 -1.96 5.60
C VAL A 36 -10.52 -3.09 4.84
N ASP A 37 -11.18 -4.24 4.77
CA ASP A 37 -10.71 -5.39 3.99
C ASP A 37 -11.83 -5.83 3.01
N ASN A 38 -11.73 -5.45 1.75
CA ASN A 38 -10.79 -4.49 1.22
C ASN A 38 -11.52 -3.41 0.41
N ILE A 39 -10.88 -2.28 0.18
CA ILE A 39 -11.48 -1.13 -0.50
C ILE A 39 -11.81 -1.43 -1.98
N TYR A 40 -11.11 -2.35 -2.63
CA TYR A 40 -11.37 -2.74 -4.02
C TYR A 40 -12.79 -3.30 -4.20
N ARG A 41 -13.33 -4.00 -3.21
CA ARG A 41 -14.72 -4.51 -3.24
C ARG A 41 -15.76 -3.39 -3.26
N TYR A 42 -15.47 -2.27 -2.60
CA TYR A 42 -16.29 -1.07 -2.69
C TYR A 42 -16.29 -0.52 -4.12
N THR A 43 -15.14 -0.43 -4.75
CA THR A 43 -15.00 -0.03 -6.17
C THR A 43 -15.79 -0.95 -7.10
N LEU A 44 -15.64 -2.28 -6.95
CA LEU A 44 -16.36 -3.25 -7.78
C LEU A 44 -17.89 -3.14 -7.61
N ALA A 45 -18.36 -2.95 -6.39
CA ALA A 45 -19.79 -2.74 -6.15
C ALA A 45 -20.31 -1.50 -6.86
N GLY A 46 -19.55 -0.42 -6.86
CA GLY A 46 -19.86 0.80 -7.63
C GLY A 46 -19.88 0.55 -9.14
N THR A 47 -18.95 -0.24 -9.66
CA THR A 47 -18.91 -0.64 -11.08
C THR A 47 -20.16 -1.42 -11.47
N GLU A 48 -20.56 -2.40 -10.67
CA GLU A 48 -21.75 -3.21 -10.92
C GLU A 48 -23.03 -2.37 -10.87
N VAL A 49 -23.17 -1.47 -9.89
CA VAL A 49 -24.32 -0.55 -9.82
C VAL A 49 -24.36 0.37 -11.04
N SER A 50 -23.23 0.91 -11.46
CA SER A 50 -23.14 1.77 -12.64
C SER A 50 -23.57 1.02 -13.92
N ALA A 51 -23.16 -0.23 -14.08
CA ALA A 51 -23.57 -1.08 -15.19
C ALA A 51 -25.09 -1.36 -15.18
N LEU A 52 -25.66 -1.64 -14.02
CA LEU A 52 -27.10 -1.86 -13.86
C LEU A 52 -27.91 -0.59 -14.19
N LEU A 53 -27.34 0.60 -13.98
CA LEU A 53 -27.94 1.86 -14.33
C LEU A 53 -27.73 2.25 -15.81
N GLY A 54 -27.07 1.41 -16.58
CA GLY A 54 -26.81 1.63 -18.01
C GLY A 54 -25.84 2.79 -18.30
N ARG A 55 -24.98 3.14 -17.34
CA ARG A 55 -23.97 4.19 -17.55
C ARG A 55 -22.85 3.68 -18.44
N MET A 56 -22.35 4.54 -19.32
CA MET A 56 -21.20 4.20 -20.16
C MET A 56 -19.94 4.05 -19.29
N PRO A 57 -19.22 2.92 -19.37
CA PRO A 57 -18.01 2.70 -18.60
C PRO A 57 -16.89 3.66 -19.02
N SER A 58 -16.04 4.02 -18.08
CA SER A 58 -14.81 4.78 -18.29
C SER A 58 -13.61 3.84 -18.57
N ALA A 59 -12.39 4.32 -18.36
CA ALA A 59 -11.17 3.54 -18.56
C ALA A 59 -11.20 2.20 -17.82
N VAL A 60 -10.73 1.14 -18.48
CA VAL A 60 -10.64 -0.22 -17.94
C VAL A 60 -11.99 -0.80 -17.50
N GLY A 61 -13.10 -0.19 -17.93
CA GLY A 61 -14.45 -0.65 -17.61
C GLY A 61 -15.01 -0.20 -16.25
N TYR A 62 -14.30 0.68 -15.54
CA TYR A 62 -14.79 1.25 -14.28
C TYR A 62 -15.90 2.29 -14.50
N GLN A 63 -16.65 2.59 -13.44
CA GLN A 63 -17.67 3.64 -13.44
C GLN A 63 -17.09 5.02 -13.68
N PRO A 64 -17.77 5.92 -14.39
CA PRO A 64 -17.31 7.29 -14.58
C PRO A 64 -17.26 8.10 -13.27
N THR A 65 -17.98 7.67 -12.24
CA THR A 65 -18.05 8.29 -10.92
C THR A 65 -17.06 7.72 -9.91
N LEU A 66 -16.06 6.93 -10.34
CA LEU A 66 -15.11 6.25 -9.46
C LEU A 66 -14.41 7.20 -8.48
N ALA A 67 -13.86 8.30 -9.00
CA ALA A 67 -13.14 9.27 -8.17
C ALA A 67 -14.06 9.97 -7.17
N GLU A 68 -15.30 10.31 -7.58
CA GLU A 68 -16.30 10.92 -6.70
C GLU A 68 -16.72 9.96 -5.58
N GLU A 69 -17.05 8.71 -5.92
CA GLU A 69 -17.45 7.69 -4.94
C GLU A 69 -16.32 7.40 -3.94
N MET A 70 -15.09 7.30 -4.42
CA MET A 70 -13.91 7.14 -3.57
C MET A 70 -13.71 8.35 -2.66
N GLY A 71 -13.84 9.56 -3.19
CA GLY A 71 -13.72 10.80 -2.43
C GLY A 71 -14.77 10.89 -1.33
N VAL A 72 -16.03 10.57 -1.60
CA VAL A 72 -17.12 10.57 -0.61
C VAL A 72 -16.80 9.64 0.59
N LEU A 73 -16.15 8.51 0.35
CA LEU A 73 -15.76 7.60 1.42
C LEU A 73 -14.48 8.09 2.14
N GLN A 74 -13.42 8.35 1.39
CA GLN A 74 -12.08 8.58 1.94
C GLN A 74 -11.95 9.92 2.68
N GLU A 75 -12.56 10.98 2.17
CA GLU A 75 -12.47 12.32 2.79
C GLU A 75 -13.20 12.43 4.13
N ARG A 76 -14.07 11.48 4.44
CA ARG A 76 -14.74 11.38 5.75
C ARG A 76 -13.86 10.72 6.81
N ILE A 77 -12.79 10.02 6.40
CA ILE A 77 -11.81 9.41 7.30
C ILE A 77 -10.84 10.52 7.73
N THR A 78 -11.18 11.23 8.77
CA THR A 78 -10.43 12.40 9.21
C THR A 78 -10.51 12.61 10.71
N SER A 79 -9.53 13.35 11.25
CA SER A 79 -9.56 13.84 12.62
C SER A 79 -10.41 15.11 12.71
N THR A 80 -11.07 15.29 13.84
CA THR A 80 -11.85 16.48 14.19
C THR A 80 -11.28 17.10 15.46
N LYS A 81 -11.94 18.14 15.98
CA LYS A 81 -11.57 18.72 17.27
C LYS A 81 -11.85 17.80 18.46
N THR A 82 -12.69 16.81 18.30
CA THR A 82 -13.16 15.93 19.38
C THR A 82 -12.43 14.58 19.40
N GLY A 83 -12.07 14.04 18.27
CA GLY A 83 -11.43 12.72 18.17
C GLY A 83 -10.81 12.48 16.80
N SER A 84 -10.30 11.27 16.59
CA SER A 84 -9.61 10.90 15.35
C SER A 84 -10.16 9.60 14.75
N ILE A 85 -10.00 9.44 13.43
CA ILE A 85 -10.14 8.17 12.74
C ILE A 85 -8.84 7.87 12.02
N THR A 86 -8.17 6.79 12.42
CA THR A 86 -7.05 6.20 11.70
C THR A 86 -7.56 4.98 10.95
N SER A 87 -7.22 4.85 9.67
CA SER A 87 -7.63 3.69 8.88
C SER A 87 -6.45 2.83 8.43
N ILE A 88 -6.68 1.51 8.42
CA ILE A 88 -5.81 0.53 7.77
C ILE A 88 -6.65 -0.15 6.70
N GLN A 89 -6.27 0.07 5.44
CA GLN A 89 -7.04 -0.38 4.30
C GLN A 89 -6.23 -1.38 3.47
N ALA A 90 -6.78 -2.58 3.28
CA ALA A 90 -6.24 -3.50 2.29
C ALA A 90 -6.68 -3.04 0.90
N VAL A 91 -5.72 -2.91 -0.01
CA VAL A 91 -5.95 -2.51 -1.40
C VAL A 91 -5.53 -3.64 -2.31
N TYR A 92 -6.47 -4.25 -3.02
CA TYR A 92 -6.16 -5.23 -4.06
C TYR A 92 -5.72 -4.48 -5.33
N VAL A 93 -4.61 -4.91 -5.90
CA VAL A 93 -4.04 -4.34 -7.12
C VAL A 93 -4.19 -5.37 -8.25
N PRO A 94 -5.12 -5.16 -9.20
CA PRO A 94 -5.33 -6.08 -10.31
C PRO A 94 -4.07 -6.26 -11.16
N ALA A 95 -3.68 -7.49 -11.43
CA ALA A 95 -2.51 -7.85 -12.24
C ALA A 95 -1.18 -7.19 -11.79
N ASP A 96 -1.06 -6.85 -10.51
CA ASP A 96 0.07 -6.12 -9.93
C ASP A 96 0.33 -4.74 -10.59
N ASP A 97 -0.70 -4.17 -11.26
CA ASP A 97 -0.62 -2.86 -11.92
C ASP A 97 -1.07 -1.73 -11.01
N LEU A 98 -0.10 -1.04 -10.40
CA LEU A 98 -0.35 0.12 -9.53
C LEU A 98 -0.97 1.31 -10.26
N THR A 99 -0.95 1.31 -11.60
CA THR A 99 -1.55 2.36 -12.44
C THR A 99 -3.01 2.09 -12.81
N ASP A 100 -3.55 0.92 -12.44
CA ASP A 100 -4.98 0.63 -12.59
C ASP A 100 -5.82 1.73 -11.92
N PRO A 101 -6.89 2.24 -12.54
CA PRO A 101 -7.67 3.35 -12.02
C PRO A 101 -8.18 3.17 -10.57
N SER A 102 -8.50 1.97 -10.15
CA SER A 102 -9.00 1.73 -8.79
C SER A 102 -7.94 1.94 -7.71
N PRO A 103 -6.79 1.24 -7.71
CA PRO A 103 -5.74 1.51 -6.74
C PRO A 103 -5.16 2.94 -6.89
N ALA A 104 -4.97 3.44 -8.11
CA ALA A 104 -4.42 4.77 -8.33
C ALA A 104 -5.29 5.86 -7.69
N THR A 105 -6.61 5.78 -7.85
CA THR A 105 -7.56 6.71 -7.22
C THR A 105 -7.55 6.57 -5.70
N THR A 106 -7.45 5.34 -5.19
CA THR A 106 -7.37 5.08 -3.74
C THR A 106 -6.10 5.69 -3.14
N PHE A 107 -4.95 5.47 -3.77
CA PHE A 107 -3.65 5.95 -3.27
C PHE A 107 -3.60 7.47 -3.11
N ALA A 108 -4.30 8.22 -3.94
CA ALA A 108 -4.37 9.67 -3.84
C ALA A 108 -4.93 10.17 -2.49
N HIS A 109 -5.73 9.36 -1.81
CA HIS A 109 -6.34 9.69 -0.52
C HIS A 109 -5.55 9.14 0.69
N LEU A 110 -4.54 8.29 0.48
CA LEU A 110 -3.80 7.66 1.57
C LEU A 110 -2.59 8.49 1.99
N ASP A 111 -2.32 8.55 3.29
CA ASP A 111 -1.14 9.24 3.83
C ASP A 111 0.13 8.39 3.74
N SER A 112 -0.03 7.08 3.82
CA SER A 112 1.07 6.12 3.70
C SER A 112 0.61 4.89 2.94
N THR A 113 1.50 4.34 2.12
CA THR A 113 1.26 3.11 1.37
C THR A 113 2.38 2.12 1.63
N VAL A 114 2.02 0.85 1.87
CA VAL A 114 2.93 -0.27 1.99
C VAL A 114 2.64 -1.22 0.83
N VAL A 115 3.56 -1.30 -0.10
CA VAL A 115 3.44 -2.15 -1.30
C VAL A 115 4.11 -3.49 -1.06
N LEU A 116 3.36 -4.58 -1.23
CA LEU A 116 3.89 -5.95 -1.19
C LEU A 116 4.22 -6.40 -2.61
N SER A 117 5.44 -6.90 -2.81
CA SER A 117 5.97 -7.30 -4.11
C SER A 117 6.18 -8.81 -4.19
N ARG A 118 5.67 -9.43 -5.29
CA ARG A 118 5.92 -10.85 -5.58
C ARG A 118 7.39 -11.12 -5.86
N ASP A 119 8.07 -10.19 -6.50
CA ASP A 119 9.50 -10.32 -6.83
C ASP A 119 10.38 -10.34 -5.58
N ILE A 120 9.98 -9.57 -4.56
CA ILE A 120 10.67 -9.57 -3.25
C ILE A 120 10.37 -10.87 -2.50
N ALA A 121 9.11 -11.33 -2.52
CA ALA A 121 8.75 -12.62 -1.93
C ALA A 121 9.49 -13.80 -2.59
N ALA A 122 9.67 -13.76 -3.92
CA ALA A 122 10.42 -14.78 -4.67
C ALA A 122 11.90 -14.86 -4.26
N LYS A 123 12.46 -13.77 -3.72
CA LYS A 123 13.83 -13.77 -3.14
C LYS A 123 13.90 -14.33 -1.72
N GLY A 124 12.77 -14.72 -1.13
CA GLY A 124 12.69 -15.18 0.28
C GLY A 124 12.80 -14.04 1.30
N ILE A 125 12.53 -12.80 0.90
CA ILE A 125 12.53 -11.63 1.80
C ILE A 125 11.13 -11.43 2.37
N TYR A 126 11.00 -11.45 3.68
CA TYR A 126 9.74 -11.29 4.40
C TYR A 126 9.89 -10.32 5.58
N PRO A 127 8.89 -9.41 5.79
CA PRO A 127 7.75 -9.16 4.91
C PRO A 127 8.19 -8.67 3.53
N ALA A 128 7.46 -9.06 2.48
CA ALA A 128 7.83 -8.76 1.09
C ALA A 128 7.48 -7.32 0.69
N VAL A 129 7.85 -6.36 1.51
CA VAL A 129 7.60 -4.92 1.31
C VAL A 129 8.60 -4.37 0.30
N ASP A 130 8.10 -3.65 -0.72
CA ASP A 130 8.94 -2.90 -1.63
C ASP A 130 9.24 -1.50 -1.04
N PRO A 131 10.48 -1.22 -0.63
CA PRO A 131 10.84 0.06 -0.03
C PRO A 131 10.92 1.21 -1.04
N LEU A 132 10.93 0.92 -2.35
CA LEU A 132 10.97 1.93 -3.41
C LEU A 132 9.56 2.37 -3.84
N ASP A 133 8.60 1.42 -3.87
CA ASP A 133 7.22 1.69 -4.24
C ASP A 133 6.34 2.08 -3.03
N SER A 134 6.82 1.81 -1.82
CA SER A 134 6.14 2.23 -0.58
C SER A 134 6.44 3.68 -0.25
N THR A 135 5.44 4.42 0.20
CA THR A 135 5.56 5.86 0.48
C THR A 135 4.89 6.25 1.80
N SER A 136 5.32 7.35 2.39
CA SER A 136 4.67 7.95 3.55
C SER A 136 4.85 9.47 3.55
N ARG A 137 3.77 10.19 3.79
CA ARG A 137 3.81 11.66 4.02
C ARG A 137 4.52 12.02 5.31
N GLN A 138 4.64 11.07 6.25
CA GLN A 138 5.39 11.26 7.49
C GLN A 138 6.90 11.20 7.31
N LEU A 139 7.39 10.76 6.15
CA LEU A 139 8.82 10.77 5.81
C LEU A 139 9.25 12.21 5.46
N ASP A 140 9.26 13.05 6.47
CA ASP A 140 9.62 14.47 6.44
C ASP A 140 10.53 14.79 7.63
N PRO A 141 11.66 15.49 7.43
CA PRO A 141 12.61 15.78 8.51
C PRO A 141 11.99 16.58 9.66
N LEU A 142 10.93 17.36 9.41
CA LEU A 142 10.22 18.10 10.45
C LEU A 142 9.35 17.19 11.34
N ILE A 143 9.00 16.01 10.88
CA ILE A 143 8.17 15.05 11.61
C ILE A 143 9.04 13.99 12.30
N ILE A 144 9.94 13.34 11.57
CA ILE A 144 10.71 12.19 12.05
C ILE A 144 12.17 12.54 12.46
N GLY A 145 12.59 13.78 12.23
CA GLY A 145 13.96 14.22 12.44
C GLY A 145 14.88 13.97 11.24
N THR A 146 15.94 14.76 11.17
CA THR A 146 16.87 14.78 10.02
C THR A 146 17.60 13.45 9.85
N GLU A 147 18.08 12.86 10.96
CA GLU A 147 18.86 11.62 10.92
C GLU A 147 18.05 10.47 10.32
N HIS A 148 16.84 10.23 10.80
CA HIS A 148 15.96 9.19 10.27
C HIS A 148 15.65 9.43 8.80
N TYR A 149 15.34 10.67 8.43
CA TYR A 149 15.05 11.03 7.04
C TYR A 149 16.24 10.76 6.10
N GLU A 150 17.43 11.19 6.48
CA GLU A 150 18.66 11.01 5.68
C GLU A 150 19.00 9.53 5.52
N VAL A 151 18.89 8.73 6.59
CA VAL A 151 19.12 7.27 6.53
C VAL A 151 18.13 6.62 5.60
N ALA A 152 16.82 6.92 5.73
CA ALA A 152 15.79 6.35 4.87
C ALA A 152 16.01 6.71 3.38
N ARG A 153 16.34 7.97 3.09
CA ARG A 153 16.66 8.41 1.72
C ARG A 153 17.94 7.77 1.19
N GLY A 154 18.95 7.61 2.02
CA GLY A 154 20.19 6.92 1.68
C GLY A 154 19.95 5.44 1.32
N VAL A 155 19.14 4.75 2.10
CA VAL A 155 18.71 3.37 1.80
C VAL A 155 17.98 3.29 0.45
N GLN A 156 16.99 4.17 0.23
CA GLN A 156 16.26 4.21 -1.03
C GLN A 156 17.19 4.47 -2.24
N SER A 157 18.14 5.40 -2.11
CA SER A 157 19.11 5.72 -3.17
C SER A 157 19.97 4.51 -3.53
N VAL A 158 20.50 3.80 -2.54
CA VAL A 158 21.32 2.60 -2.75
C VAL A 158 20.50 1.49 -3.41
N LEU A 159 19.27 1.25 -2.97
CA LEU A 159 18.39 0.23 -3.54
C LEU A 159 17.95 0.61 -4.97
N GLN A 160 17.69 1.88 -5.24
CA GLN A 160 17.33 2.37 -6.57
C GLN A 160 18.50 2.17 -7.55
N ARG A 161 19.73 2.56 -7.16
CA ARG A 161 20.91 2.32 -7.97
C ARG A 161 21.15 0.83 -8.23
N TYR A 162 20.94 0.00 -7.23
CA TYR A 162 21.03 -1.46 -7.38
C TYR A 162 20.00 -2.00 -8.37
N LYS A 163 18.76 -1.49 -8.33
CA LYS A 163 17.71 -1.86 -9.29
C LYS A 163 18.14 -1.56 -10.73
N GLU A 164 18.74 -0.40 -10.97
CA GLU A 164 19.28 -0.02 -12.29
C GLU A 164 20.45 -0.91 -12.74
N LEU A 165 21.30 -1.32 -11.81
CA LEU A 165 22.46 -2.17 -12.11
C LEU A 165 22.10 -3.64 -12.39
N LYS A 166 20.94 -4.12 -11.96
CA LYS A 166 20.52 -5.52 -12.12
C LYS A 166 20.52 -5.98 -13.56
N ASP A 167 20.02 -5.15 -14.48
CA ASP A 167 19.97 -5.47 -15.91
C ASP A 167 21.36 -5.55 -16.50
N ILE A 168 22.26 -4.65 -16.09
CA ILE A 168 23.66 -4.65 -16.50
C ILE A 168 24.37 -5.91 -16.00
N ILE A 169 24.15 -6.27 -14.72
CA ILE A 169 24.73 -7.47 -14.12
C ILE A 169 24.24 -8.74 -14.81
N ALA A 170 22.98 -8.79 -15.18
CA ALA A 170 22.38 -9.95 -15.86
C ALA A 170 22.95 -10.18 -17.27
N ILE A 171 23.33 -9.10 -17.96
CA ILE A 171 23.82 -9.15 -19.34
C ILE A 171 25.34 -9.27 -19.39
N LEU A 172 26.06 -8.45 -18.64
CA LEU A 172 27.52 -8.29 -18.72
C LEU A 172 28.28 -8.95 -17.56
N GLY A 173 27.61 -9.28 -16.47
CA GLY A 173 28.22 -9.80 -15.25
C GLY A 173 28.72 -8.72 -14.29
N MET A 174 29.12 -9.16 -13.10
CA MET A 174 29.60 -8.25 -12.03
C MET A 174 30.95 -7.62 -12.32
N ASP A 175 31.77 -8.28 -13.11
CA ASP A 175 33.17 -7.87 -13.35
C ASP A 175 33.26 -6.58 -14.18
N GLU A 176 32.28 -6.33 -15.02
CA GLU A 176 32.19 -5.13 -15.87
C GLU A 176 31.72 -3.86 -15.11
N LEU A 177 31.31 -4.00 -13.86
CA LEU A 177 30.94 -2.85 -13.06
C LEU A 177 32.14 -2.08 -12.55
N SER A 178 31.99 -0.76 -12.40
CA SER A 178 32.95 0.08 -11.68
C SER A 178 33.08 -0.39 -10.20
N GLU A 179 34.22 -0.09 -9.58
CA GLU A 179 34.42 -0.42 -8.16
C GLU A 179 33.37 0.26 -7.24
N GLU A 180 32.92 1.46 -7.60
CA GLU A 180 31.85 2.17 -6.90
C GLU A 180 30.52 1.41 -7.01
N ASP A 181 30.17 0.95 -8.21
CA ASP A 181 28.94 0.17 -8.42
C ASP A 181 29.01 -1.20 -7.75
N LYS A 182 30.16 -1.87 -7.76
CA LYS A 182 30.38 -3.11 -7.00
C LYS A 182 30.13 -2.91 -5.50
N MET A 183 30.62 -1.81 -4.94
CA MET A 183 30.39 -1.46 -3.54
C MET A 183 28.90 -1.17 -3.28
N THR A 184 28.25 -0.46 -4.19
CA THR A 184 26.80 -0.19 -4.10
C THR A 184 25.99 -1.49 -4.10
N VAL A 185 26.30 -2.44 -4.97
CA VAL A 185 25.66 -3.76 -5.01
C VAL A 185 25.87 -4.51 -3.69
N ALA A 186 27.10 -4.50 -3.16
CA ALA A 186 27.41 -5.16 -1.89
C ALA A 186 26.62 -4.55 -0.70
N ARG A 187 26.51 -3.22 -0.68
CA ARG A 187 25.69 -2.51 0.34
C ARG A 187 24.20 -2.83 0.19
N ALA A 188 23.68 -2.78 -1.03
CA ALA A 188 22.28 -3.06 -1.32
C ALA A 188 21.86 -4.47 -0.87
N ARG A 189 22.70 -5.48 -1.15
CA ARG A 189 22.46 -6.87 -0.70
C ARG A 189 22.42 -7.00 0.82
N LYS A 190 23.28 -6.26 1.53
CA LYS A 190 23.25 -6.23 3.01
C LYS A 190 21.98 -5.55 3.51
N ILE A 191 21.55 -4.46 2.87
CA ILE A 191 20.30 -3.76 3.21
C ILE A 191 19.09 -4.68 2.96
N GLU A 192 19.00 -5.32 1.79
CA GLU A 192 17.91 -6.27 1.50
C GLU A 192 17.85 -7.39 2.56
N ARG A 193 18.99 -7.92 2.96
CA ARG A 193 19.05 -8.95 4.02
C ARG A 193 18.65 -8.41 5.38
N PHE A 194 19.06 -7.21 5.75
CA PHE A 194 18.65 -6.56 7.01
C PHE A 194 17.14 -6.30 7.04
N LEU A 195 16.54 -5.87 5.93
CA LEU A 195 15.10 -5.63 5.82
C LEU A 195 14.26 -6.92 5.84
N SER A 196 14.88 -8.08 5.68
CA SER A 196 14.20 -9.38 5.82
C SER A 196 14.06 -9.73 7.28
N GLN A 197 12.92 -9.34 7.86
CA GLN A 197 12.59 -9.56 9.27
C GLN A 197 11.21 -10.24 9.35
N PRO A 198 11.14 -11.57 9.12
CA PRO A 198 9.89 -12.29 9.11
C PRO A 198 9.19 -12.20 10.47
N PHE A 199 7.88 -12.03 10.46
CA PHE A 199 7.08 -11.92 11.67
C PHE A 199 6.99 -13.27 12.40
N HIS A 200 6.87 -13.26 13.73
CA HIS A 200 6.64 -14.45 14.52
C HIS A 200 5.39 -15.22 14.08
N VAL A 201 4.33 -14.53 13.71
CA VAL A 201 3.08 -15.15 13.21
C VAL A 201 3.30 -15.92 11.90
N ALA A 202 4.35 -15.62 11.15
CA ALA A 202 4.66 -16.25 9.87
C ALA A 202 5.55 -17.50 10.00
N GLU A 203 6.04 -17.87 11.18
CA GLU A 203 6.97 -18.98 11.40
C GLU A 203 6.47 -20.31 10.83
N VAL A 204 5.16 -20.56 10.94
CA VAL A 204 4.53 -21.77 10.39
C VAL A 204 4.67 -21.86 8.87
N PHE A 205 4.69 -20.71 8.19
CA PHE A 205 4.76 -20.62 6.73
C PHE A 205 6.19 -20.50 6.20
N THR A 206 7.05 -19.80 6.91
CA THR A 206 8.45 -19.55 6.50
C THR A 206 9.39 -20.67 6.89
N GLY A 207 9.01 -21.49 7.88
CA GLY A 207 9.87 -22.54 8.44
C GLY A 207 11.10 -22.00 9.21
N SER A 208 11.11 -20.70 9.52
CA SER A 208 12.19 -20.02 10.25
C SER A 208 11.62 -19.18 11.38
N PRO A 209 12.37 -18.98 12.49
CA PRO A 209 11.90 -18.14 13.59
C PRO A 209 11.69 -16.70 13.15
N GLY A 210 10.72 -16.04 13.77
CA GLY A 210 10.49 -14.62 13.59
C GLY A 210 11.67 -13.79 14.08
N ILE A 211 11.89 -12.64 13.45
CA ILE A 211 12.96 -11.72 13.80
C ILE A 211 12.35 -10.38 14.18
N TYR A 212 12.79 -9.87 15.31
CA TYR A 212 12.48 -8.54 15.80
C TYR A 212 13.77 -7.78 16.08
N VAL A 213 13.88 -6.55 15.54
CA VAL A 213 15.04 -5.66 15.72
C VAL A 213 14.62 -4.39 16.46
#